data_1afeb7ec05d5b01ab2daf98fb32305d7
#
_entry.id   1afeb7ec05d5b01ab2daf98fb32305d7
#
_cell.length_a   1.000
_cell.length_b   1.000
_cell.length_c   1.000
_cell.angle_alpha   90.00
_cell.angle_beta   90.00
_cell.angle_gamma   90.00
#
_symmetry.space_group_name_H-M   'P 1'
#
loop_
_entity.id
_entity.type
_entity.pdbx_description
1 polymer ?
#
loop_
_entity_poly.entity_id
_entity_poly.type
_entity_poly.pdbx_seq_one_letter_code
_entity_poly.pdbx_strand_id
1 'polypeptide(L)'
;MKNKQVTFMLVALSFMLMLGFSTQALAGETYKMACSLAITGPTSDVGVPYSKGVEDYCKYVNDEKLLGDDKLECFIRDDGYKTEVTKRNFEEFLDEGIVFYLNYSTGSTMAMRKDFDEEKIPTLPASFHAGNLVDSTYVFLPISSYSSQAVGLAEYVAANHKGSGKPKVALFLHPSAFGRAPRDDVKKAVAAGLGIEIVEIVEHGKDLDNTAMLQRFQSKGVQYVISQTVQPPVATMLKGAQSLGMIATTYGEPGKITFLGAHYAGGPDLIGLAGSAAENYYWTTSYKLMTAPGPGTDAQMALAKRYGRDEGTAMSQNYTNGIMVAQVAVEAMRRAKAHGKKITRASLYEEILNMNGYNAYYPLTTVGPVTFSKTDREGVDTLQLYVAKGGIFQEIGAPFSPEFVKKIK
;
A
#
# COMPACT_ATOMS: atom_id res chain seq x y z
N MET A 1 77.05 -9.51 26.95
CA MET A 1 76.21 -10.27 26.01
C MET A 1 74.83 -10.67 26.57
N LYS A 2 74.63 -10.80 27.87
CA LYS A 2 73.36 -11.23 28.47
C LYS A 2 72.22 -10.16 28.39
N ASN A 3 72.53 -8.86 28.40
CA ASN A 3 71.48 -7.80 28.37
C ASN A 3 70.81 -7.58 26.99
N LYS A 4 71.52 -7.91 25.88
CA LYS A 4 70.92 -7.75 24.53
C LYS A 4 69.90 -8.87 24.21
N GLN A 5 70.05 -10.05 24.75
CA GLN A 5 69.11 -11.16 24.56
C GLN A 5 67.80 -10.95 25.33
N VAL A 6 67.83 -10.38 26.53
CA VAL A 6 66.61 -10.07 27.33
C VAL A 6 65.80 -8.94 26.68
N THR A 7 66.47 -7.91 26.12
CA THR A 7 65.78 -6.83 25.42
C THR A 7 65.11 -7.32 24.10
N PHE A 8 65.72 -8.23 23.38
CA PHE A 8 65.13 -8.80 22.15
C PHE A 8 63.96 -9.71 22.46
N MET A 9 63.99 -10.44 23.56
CA MET A 9 62.90 -11.29 24.01
C MET A 9 61.66 -10.51 24.51
N LEU A 10 61.88 -9.37 25.18
CA LEU A 10 60.81 -8.48 25.61
C LEU A 10 60.14 -7.74 24.43
N VAL A 11 60.90 -7.32 23.42
CA VAL A 11 60.34 -6.72 22.19
C VAL A 11 59.57 -7.72 21.36
N ALA A 12 60.04 -8.98 21.24
CA ALA A 12 59.34 -10.03 20.54
C ALA A 12 58.01 -10.44 21.26
N LEU A 13 57.99 -10.43 22.60
CA LEU A 13 56.78 -10.70 23.39
C LEU A 13 55.76 -9.58 23.27
N SER A 14 56.21 -8.30 23.19
CA SER A 14 55.34 -7.13 22.97
C SER A 14 54.72 -7.12 21.56
N PHE A 15 55.44 -7.61 20.55
CA PHE A 15 54.93 -7.72 19.17
C PHE A 15 53.98 -8.88 19.00
N MET A 16 54.13 -9.97 19.74
CA MET A 16 53.17 -11.10 19.77
C MET A 16 51.90 -10.75 20.50
N LEU A 17 51.87 -9.86 21.50
CA LEU A 17 50.69 -9.40 22.17
C LEU A 17 49.85 -8.39 21.34
N MET A 18 50.47 -7.71 20.34
CA MET A 18 49.75 -6.84 19.41
C MET A 18 49.09 -7.55 18.23
N LEU A 19 49.48 -8.79 17.95
CA LEU A 19 48.89 -9.60 16.88
C LEU A 19 47.67 -10.45 17.33
N GLY A 20 47.31 -10.39 18.63
CA GLY A 20 46.21 -11.13 19.22
C GLY A 20 44.87 -10.41 19.27
N PHE A 21 44.78 -9.18 18.81
CA PHE A 21 43.47 -8.54 18.52
C PHE A 21 43.03 -9.00 17.14
N SER A 22 42.71 -10.29 17.03
CA SER A 22 41.77 -10.73 16.01
C SER A 22 40.49 -9.88 16.22
N THR A 23 40.26 -8.90 15.37
CA THR A 23 38.93 -8.38 15.19
C THR A 23 38.09 -9.59 14.79
N GLN A 24 37.47 -10.26 15.76
CA GLN A 24 36.32 -11.07 15.44
C GLN A 24 35.39 -10.10 14.73
N ALA A 25 35.36 -10.22 13.41
CA ALA A 25 34.26 -9.66 12.64
C ALA A 25 33.02 -10.27 13.27
N LEU A 26 32.31 -9.49 14.11
CA LEU A 26 31.02 -9.88 14.63
C LEU A 26 30.21 -10.19 13.39
N ALA A 27 29.89 -11.47 13.19
CA ALA A 27 28.96 -11.86 12.15
C ALA A 27 27.70 -11.00 12.34
N GLY A 28 27.20 -10.36 11.28
CA GLY A 28 26.03 -9.52 11.37
C GLY A 28 24.84 -10.28 11.93
N GLU A 29 23.96 -9.60 12.63
CA GLU A 29 22.73 -10.17 13.15
C GLU A 29 21.75 -10.44 12.00
N THR A 30 20.84 -11.43 12.15
CA THR A 30 19.76 -11.70 11.21
C THR A 30 18.46 -11.28 11.83
N TYR A 31 17.79 -10.32 11.20
CA TYR A 31 16.48 -9.83 11.60
C TYR A 31 15.40 -10.46 10.73
N LYS A 32 14.25 -10.76 11.32
CA LYS A 32 13.16 -11.47 10.68
C LYS A 32 11.94 -10.58 10.52
N MET A 33 11.41 -10.50 9.31
CA MET A 33 10.15 -9.84 8.96
C MET A 33 9.22 -10.89 8.36
N ALA A 34 7.94 -10.85 8.72
CA ALA A 34 6.99 -11.81 8.20
C ALA A 34 5.79 -11.16 7.51
N CYS A 35 5.20 -11.89 6.57
CA CYS A 35 4.07 -11.45 5.77
C CYS A 35 3.05 -12.59 5.65
N SER A 36 1.77 -12.32 6.00
CA SER A 36 0.63 -13.14 5.57
C SER A 36 -0.08 -12.42 4.45
N LEU A 37 -0.13 -13.02 3.27
CA LEU A 37 -0.61 -12.41 2.04
C LEU A 37 -1.59 -13.33 1.32
N ALA A 38 -2.60 -12.76 0.64
CA ALA A 38 -3.53 -13.53 -0.18
C ALA A 38 -2.91 -13.87 -1.54
N ILE A 39 -1.98 -14.83 -1.58
CA ILE A 39 -1.37 -15.34 -2.82
C ILE A 39 -2.39 -16.19 -3.59
N THR A 40 -3.32 -16.82 -2.88
CA THR A 40 -4.52 -17.46 -3.43
C THR A 40 -5.79 -16.77 -2.94
N GLY A 41 -6.96 -17.16 -3.48
CA GLY A 41 -8.25 -16.64 -3.05
C GLY A 41 -8.75 -15.43 -3.84
N PRO A 42 -9.78 -14.72 -3.35
CA PRO A 42 -10.57 -13.75 -4.13
C PRO A 42 -9.83 -12.45 -4.50
N THR A 43 -8.68 -12.18 -3.92
CA THR A 43 -7.86 -10.99 -4.19
C THR A 43 -6.41 -11.35 -4.54
N SER A 44 -6.20 -12.55 -5.10
CA SER A 44 -4.87 -13.01 -5.50
C SER A 44 -4.27 -12.22 -6.66
N ASP A 45 -5.11 -11.58 -7.47
CA ASP A 45 -4.72 -10.61 -8.49
C ASP A 45 -3.91 -9.43 -7.93
N VAL A 46 -4.21 -9.04 -6.69
CA VAL A 46 -3.42 -8.06 -5.92
C VAL A 46 -2.30 -8.76 -5.14
N GLY A 47 -2.62 -9.86 -4.45
CA GLY A 47 -1.70 -10.51 -3.51
C GLY A 47 -0.45 -11.10 -4.16
N VAL A 48 -0.57 -11.66 -5.37
CA VAL A 48 0.58 -12.25 -6.09
C VAL A 48 1.62 -11.21 -6.47
N PRO A 49 1.33 -10.14 -7.21
CA PRO A 49 2.34 -9.12 -7.51
C PRO A 49 2.83 -8.40 -6.26
N TYR A 50 1.96 -8.19 -5.25
CA TYR A 50 2.36 -7.62 -3.96
C TYR A 50 3.42 -8.47 -3.26
N SER A 51 3.22 -9.80 -3.18
CA SER A 51 4.17 -10.71 -2.55
C SER A 51 5.54 -10.70 -3.24
N LYS A 52 5.54 -10.61 -4.58
CA LYS A 52 6.77 -10.48 -5.37
C LYS A 52 7.52 -9.18 -5.06
N GLY A 53 6.79 -8.07 -4.86
CA GLY A 53 7.38 -6.79 -4.47
C GLY A 53 8.07 -6.85 -3.10
N VAL A 54 7.41 -7.46 -2.11
CA VAL A 54 8.02 -7.69 -0.78
C VAL A 54 9.26 -8.58 -0.90
N GLU A 55 9.15 -9.71 -1.60
CA GLU A 55 10.25 -10.68 -1.78
C GLU A 55 11.48 -10.02 -2.41
N ASP A 56 11.28 -9.29 -3.50
CA ASP A 56 12.37 -8.68 -4.26
C ASP A 56 13.05 -7.56 -3.47
N TYR A 57 12.27 -6.76 -2.74
CA TYR A 57 12.85 -5.73 -1.89
C TYR A 57 13.64 -6.32 -0.72
N CYS A 58 13.17 -7.42 -0.11
CA CYS A 58 13.92 -8.14 0.92
C CYS A 58 15.27 -8.67 0.41
N LYS A 59 15.30 -9.24 -0.80
CA LYS A 59 16.53 -9.67 -1.45
C LYS A 59 17.45 -8.46 -1.70
N TYR A 60 16.90 -7.38 -2.22
CA TYR A 60 17.62 -6.15 -2.51
C TYR A 60 18.30 -5.57 -1.27
N VAL A 61 17.63 -5.58 -0.12
CA VAL A 61 18.19 -5.13 1.17
C VAL A 61 19.49 -5.85 1.49
N ASN A 62 19.52 -7.16 1.29
CA ASN A 62 20.70 -8.00 1.55
C ASN A 62 21.79 -7.82 0.50
N ASP A 63 21.41 -7.77 -0.78
CA ASP A 63 22.33 -7.64 -1.90
C ASP A 63 23.06 -6.28 -1.88
N GLU A 64 22.34 -5.22 -1.55
CA GLU A 64 22.89 -3.86 -1.43
C GLU A 64 23.40 -3.53 -0.03
N LYS A 65 23.36 -4.50 0.90
CA LYS A 65 23.80 -4.32 2.29
C LYS A 65 23.19 -3.10 2.97
N LEU A 66 21.87 -2.85 2.77
CA LEU A 66 21.20 -1.68 3.32
C LEU A 66 21.20 -1.65 4.86
N LEU A 67 21.42 -2.81 5.50
CA LEU A 67 21.60 -2.96 6.94
C LEU A 67 23.07 -3.22 7.34
N GLY A 68 24.03 -2.90 6.45
CA GLY A 68 25.44 -3.17 6.66
C GLY A 68 25.74 -4.68 6.57
N ASP A 69 26.39 -5.24 7.57
CA ASP A 69 26.70 -6.68 7.62
C ASP A 69 25.54 -7.52 8.20
N ASP A 70 24.49 -6.89 8.71
CA ASP A 70 23.28 -7.58 9.15
C ASP A 70 22.44 -8.02 7.96
N LYS A 71 21.62 -9.06 8.17
CA LYS A 71 20.73 -9.63 7.16
C LYS A 71 19.26 -9.45 7.52
N LEU A 72 18.42 -9.35 6.50
CA LEU A 72 16.98 -9.41 6.60
C LEU A 72 16.48 -10.74 6.05
N GLU A 73 15.81 -11.53 6.86
CA GLU A 73 15.08 -12.73 6.45
C GLU A 73 13.58 -12.40 6.40
N CYS A 74 12.95 -12.68 5.25
CA CYS A 74 11.54 -12.40 5.05
C CYS A 74 10.76 -13.70 4.86
N PHE A 75 9.81 -13.94 5.76
CA PHE A 75 8.86 -15.05 5.66
C PHE A 75 7.61 -14.58 4.95
N ILE A 76 7.24 -15.22 3.86
CA ILE A 76 6.01 -14.92 3.11
C ILE A 76 5.16 -16.18 3.06
N ARG A 77 3.93 -16.11 3.59
CA ARG A 77 2.98 -17.22 3.58
C ARG A 77 1.64 -16.81 3.00
N ASP A 78 1.03 -17.73 2.29
CA ASP A 78 -0.34 -17.58 1.78
C ASP A 78 -1.35 -17.72 2.92
N ASP A 79 -2.33 -16.81 2.97
CA ASP A 79 -3.47 -16.91 3.89
C ASP A 79 -4.79 -17.18 3.17
N GLY A 80 -4.80 -17.20 1.82
CA GLY A 80 -5.99 -17.41 1.01
C GLY A 80 -7.12 -16.41 1.29
N TYR A 81 -6.78 -15.22 1.83
CA TYR A 81 -7.72 -14.19 2.28
C TYR A 81 -8.61 -14.66 3.45
N LYS A 82 -8.11 -15.57 4.32
CA LYS A 82 -8.83 -16.16 5.44
C LYS A 82 -8.22 -15.73 6.77
N THR A 83 -9.01 -15.07 7.61
CA THR A 83 -8.55 -14.55 8.91
C THR A 83 -7.97 -15.62 9.83
N GLU A 84 -8.56 -16.83 9.85
CA GLU A 84 -8.09 -17.94 10.69
C GLU A 84 -6.71 -18.43 10.26
N VAL A 85 -6.43 -18.41 8.93
CA VAL A 85 -5.12 -18.78 8.39
C VAL A 85 -4.10 -17.70 8.69
N THR A 86 -4.49 -16.43 8.53
CA THR A 86 -3.63 -15.28 8.89
C THR A 86 -3.21 -15.35 10.35
N LYS A 87 -4.17 -15.63 11.27
CA LYS A 87 -3.89 -15.73 12.70
C LYS A 87 -2.91 -16.86 13.01
N ARG A 88 -3.12 -18.06 12.47
CA ARG A 88 -2.19 -19.19 12.62
C ARG A 88 -0.80 -18.86 12.09
N ASN A 89 -0.70 -18.27 10.89
CA ASN A 89 0.58 -17.85 10.33
C ASN A 89 1.29 -16.86 11.26
N PHE A 90 0.56 -15.92 11.86
CA PHE A 90 1.12 -14.93 12.76
C PHE A 90 1.66 -15.59 14.04
N GLU A 91 0.92 -16.51 14.65
CA GLU A 91 1.38 -17.29 15.83
C GLU A 91 2.68 -18.03 15.53
N GLU A 92 2.75 -18.74 14.39
CA GLU A 92 3.97 -19.45 13.98
C GLU A 92 5.15 -18.47 13.67
N PHE A 93 4.87 -17.27 13.16
CA PHE A 93 5.91 -16.26 12.95
C PHE A 93 6.43 -15.64 14.26
N LEU A 94 5.59 -15.56 15.29
CA LEU A 94 6.04 -15.12 16.62
C LEU A 94 7.07 -16.08 17.20
N ASP A 95 6.88 -17.39 17.02
CA ASP A 95 7.85 -18.42 17.42
C ASP A 95 9.18 -18.30 16.68
N GLU A 96 9.16 -17.80 15.44
CA GLU A 96 10.36 -17.47 14.67
C GLU A 96 11.10 -16.22 15.16
N GLY A 97 10.49 -15.43 16.03
CA GLY A 97 11.09 -14.21 16.60
C GLY A 97 11.10 -13.02 15.65
N ILE A 98 10.03 -12.82 14.87
CA ILE A 98 9.91 -11.67 13.97
C ILE A 98 9.91 -10.34 14.74
N VAL A 99 10.48 -9.32 14.12
CA VAL A 99 10.52 -7.96 14.66
C VAL A 99 9.55 -6.99 13.97
N PHE A 100 9.00 -7.39 12.81
CA PHE A 100 8.07 -6.61 12.01
C PHE A 100 7.08 -7.52 11.28
N TYR A 101 5.83 -7.04 11.10
CA TYR A 101 4.81 -7.82 10.43
C TYR A 101 4.10 -7.03 9.31
N LEU A 102 3.93 -7.67 8.16
CA LEU A 102 3.14 -7.16 7.05
C LEU A 102 1.87 -8.01 6.95
N ASN A 103 0.73 -7.41 7.24
CA ASN A 103 -0.56 -8.08 7.11
C ASN A 103 -1.25 -7.71 5.80
N TYR A 104 -2.20 -8.51 5.33
CA TYR A 104 -2.83 -8.25 4.04
C TYR A 104 -4.26 -7.73 4.19
N SER A 105 -5.18 -8.56 4.65
CA SER A 105 -6.61 -8.28 4.51
C SER A 105 -7.14 -7.30 5.56
N THR A 106 -8.15 -6.52 5.19
CA THR A 106 -8.87 -5.64 6.12
C THR A 106 -9.52 -6.42 7.26
N GLY A 107 -10.13 -7.57 6.93
CA GLY A 107 -10.80 -8.41 7.93
C GLY A 107 -9.83 -8.95 8.97
N SER A 108 -8.69 -9.51 8.53
CA SER A 108 -7.69 -10.04 9.47
C SER A 108 -7.01 -8.92 10.27
N THR A 109 -6.70 -7.78 9.66
CA THR A 109 -6.09 -6.65 10.38
C THR A 109 -7.02 -6.15 11.50
N MET A 110 -8.29 -5.95 11.21
CA MET A 110 -9.27 -5.53 12.22
C MET A 110 -9.43 -6.56 13.33
N ALA A 111 -9.43 -7.85 13.01
CA ALA A 111 -9.57 -8.92 13.98
C ALA A 111 -8.35 -9.04 14.91
N MET A 112 -7.15 -8.82 14.36
CA MET A 112 -5.87 -9.11 15.04
C MET A 112 -5.17 -7.86 15.60
N ARG A 113 -5.74 -6.66 15.47
CA ARG A 113 -5.07 -5.42 15.91
C ARG A 113 -4.70 -5.40 17.40
N LYS A 114 -5.49 -6.10 18.25
CA LYS A 114 -5.15 -6.28 19.67
C LYS A 114 -4.00 -7.26 19.86
N ASP A 115 -3.95 -8.33 19.06
CA ASP A 115 -2.84 -9.29 19.10
C ASP A 115 -1.52 -8.57 18.72
N PHE A 116 -1.54 -7.65 17.75
CA PHE A 116 -0.36 -6.85 17.39
C PHE A 116 0.08 -5.91 18.53
N ASP A 117 -0.87 -5.33 19.26
CA ASP A 117 -0.59 -4.47 20.40
C ASP A 117 -0.05 -5.27 21.61
N GLU A 118 -0.63 -6.43 21.91
CA GLU A 118 -0.17 -7.35 22.97
C GLU A 118 1.26 -7.81 22.72
N GLU A 119 1.56 -8.18 21.47
CA GLU A 119 2.88 -8.60 21.02
C GLU A 119 3.86 -7.43 20.79
N LYS A 120 3.36 -6.19 20.85
CA LYS A 120 4.14 -4.95 20.61
C LYS A 120 4.89 -5.00 19.28
N ILE A 121 4.24 -5.53 18.25
CA ILE A 121 4.86 -5.70 16.93
C ILE A 121 4.35 -4.65 15.95
N PRO A 122 5.23 -3.77 15.41
CA PRO A 122 4.85 -2.82 14.38
C PRO A 122 4.33 -3.55 13.15
N THR A 123 3.14 -3.15 12.70
CA THR A 123 2.43 -3.81 11.62
C THR A 123 2.03 -2.81 10.54
N LEU A 124 2.38 -3.10 9.29
CA LEU A 124 1.94 -2.38 8.10
C LEU A 124 1.02 -3.30 7.27
N PRO A 125 -0.28 -3.04 7.24
CA PRO A 125 -1.18 -3.83 6.42
C PRO A 125 -1.23 -3.32 4.96
N ALA A 126 -1.53 -4.22 4.02
CA ALA A 126 -1.97 -3.83 2.68
C ALA A 126 -3.38 -3.21 2.69
N SER A 127 -4.06 -3.30 3.82
CA SER A 127 -5.35 -2.67 4.05
C SER A 127 -5.19 -1.25 4.58
N PHE A 128 -5.69 -0.27 3.84
CA PHE A 128 -5.70 1.14 4.25
C PHE A 128 -7.03 1.54 4.91
N HIS A 129 -7.68 0.62 5.60
CA HIS A 129 -8.91 0.93 6.33
C HIS A 129 -8.59 1.76 7.59
N ALA A 130 -9.20 2.95 7.72
CA ALA A 130 -9.02 3.81 8.89
C ALA A 130 -9.38 3.11 10.22
N GLY A 131 -10.35 2.19 10.19
CA GLY A 131 -10.72 1.36 11.33
C GLY A 131 -9.60 0.43 11.85
N ASN A 132 -8.56 0.16 11.06
CA ASN A 132 -7.39 -0.59 11.52
C ASN A 132 -6.61 0.16 12.61
N LEU A 133 -6.74 1.49 12.66
CA LEU A 133 -6.07 2.36 13.62
C LEU A 133 -6.86 2.53 14.93
N VAL A 134 -8.15 2.16 14.94
CA VAL A 134 -9.01 2.30 16.12
C VAL A 134 -8.67 1.20 17.13
N ASP A 135 -8.54 1.57 18.41
CA ASP A 135 -8.20 0.65 19.50
C ASP A 135 -6.93 -0.19 19.23
N SER A 136 -5.96 0.39 18.53
CA SER A 136 -4.63 -0.18 18.31
C SER A 136 -3.59 0.93 18.29
N THR A 137 -2.36 0.60 18.66
CA THR A 137 -1.22 1.55 18.62
C THR A 137 -0.10 1.07 17.71
N TYR A 138 -0.05 -0.22 17.38
CA TYR A 138 1.02 -0.85 16.61
C TYR A 138 0.71 -1.02 15.12
N VAL A 139 -0.49 -0.62 14.66
CA VAL A 139 -0.84 -0.62 13.23
C VAL A 139 -0.60 0.76 12.62
N PHE A 140 0.03 0.79 11.45
CA PHE A 140 0.35 2.00 10.68
C PHE A 140 -0.11 1.84 9.24
N LEU A 141 -0.73 2.87 8.65
CA LEU A 141 -1.09 2.88 7.23
C LEU A 141 -0.02 3.65 6.45
N PRO A 142 0.66 3.04 5.49
CA PRO A 142 1.73 3.73 4.77
C PRO A 142 1.25 4.88 3.87
N ILE A 143 -0.02 4.83 3.45
CA ILE A 143 -0.67 5.84 2.60
C ILE A 143 -2.06 6.22 3.14
N SER A 144 -2.72 7.18 2.48
CA SER A 144 -4.07 7.66 2.79
C SER A 144 -5.08 6.52 2.91
N SER A 145 -5.93 6.60 3.92
CA SER A 145 -6.96 5.58 4.16
C SER A 145 -7.98 5.48 3.02
N TYR A 146 -8.67 4.35 2.93
CA TYR A 146 -9.79 4.16 1.99
C TYR A 146 -10.87 5.22 2.17
N SER A 147 -11.11 5.65 3.41
CA SER A 147 -12.04 6.75 3.71
C SER A 147 -11.56 8.05 3.07
N SER A 148 -10.28 8.38 3.23
CA SER A 148 -9.67 9.56 2.59
C SER A 148 -9.78 9.49 1.07
N GLN A 149 -9.50 8.32 0.49
CA GLN A 149 -9.57 8.12 -0.97
C GLN A 149 -11.00 8.27 -1.51
N ALA A 150 -11.99 7.58 -0.91
CA ALA A 150 -13.36 7.60 -1.40
C ALA A 150 -14.06 8.96 -1.14
N VAL A 151 -13.81 9.57 0.02
CA VAL A 151 -14.32 10.93 0.32
C VAL A 151 -13.65 11.94 -0.60
N GLY A 152 -12.35 11.85 -0.85
CA GLY A 152 -11.64 12.72 -1.79
C GLY A 152 -12.17 12.63 -3.23
N LEU A 153 -12.51 11.42 -3.70
CA LEU A 153 -13.19 11.25 -4.99
C LEU A 153 -14.59 11.89 -4.98
N ALA A 154 -15.32 11.74 -3.90
CA ALA A 154 -16.65 12.37 -3.75
C ALA A 154 -16.58 13.90 -3.68
N GLU A 155 -15.56 14.47 -3.03
CA GLU A 155 -15.24 15.90 -3.05
C GLU A 155 -14.93 16.39 -4.47
N TYR A 156 -14.09 15.64 -5.19
CA TYR A 156 -13.78 15.95 -6.57
C TYR A 156 -15.04 15.95 -7.47
N VAL A 157 -15.92 14.94 -7.27
CA VAL A 157 -17.21 14.88 -7.96
C VAL A 157 -18.07 16.12 -7.65
N ALA A 158 -18.22 16.46 -6.37
CA ALA A 158 -19.02 17.60 -5.95
C ALA A 158 -18.49 18.94 -6.52
N ALA A 159 -17.17 19.12 -6.52
CA ALA A 159 -16.52 20.35 -6.97
C ALA A 159 -16.53 20.52 -8.51
N ASN A 160 -16.52 19.41 -9.27
CA ASN A 160 -16.37 19.44 -10.72
C ASN A 160 -17.64 19.04 -11.49
N HIS A 161 -18.76 18.81 -10.79
CA HIS A 161 -20.05 18.53 -11.43
C HIS A 161 -20.56 19.74 -12.23
N LYS A 162 -20.95 19.53 -13.48
CA LYS A 162 -21.40 20.60 -14.38
C LYS A 162 -22.92 20.68 -14.52
N GLY A 163 -23.66 19.73 -13.93
CA GLY A 163 -25.11 19.68 -13.99
C GLY A 163 -25.78 20.59 -12.94
N SER A 164 -27.10 20.73 -13.06
CA SER A 164 -27.92 21.38 -12.05
C SER A 164 -28.22 20.40 -10.89
N GLY A 165 -28.13 20.85 -9.66
CA GLY A 165 -28.39 20.04 -8.47
C GLY A 165 -27.19 19.24 -7.98
N LYS A 166 -27.42 18.31 -7.06
CA LYS A 166 -26.36 17.44 -6.54
C LYS A 166 -26.08 16.29 -7.52
N PRO A 167 -24.81 15.98 -7.79
CA PRO A 167 -24.46 14.82 -8.60
C PRO A 167 -24.94 13.52 -7.94
N LYS A 168 -25.56 12.65 -8.73
CA LYS A 168 -26.04 11.34 -8.32
C LYS A 168 -24.95 10.31 -8.43
N VAL A 169 -24.57 9.75 -7.29
CA VAL A 169 -23.42 8.83 -7.15
C VAL A 169 -23.88 7.42 -6.77
N ALA A 170 -23.33 6.42 -7.43
CA ALA A 170 -23.39 5.04 -6.97
C ALA A 170 -22.03 4.60 -6.38
N LEU A 171 -22.07 3.80 -5.33
CA LEU A 171 -20.88 3.13 -4.78
C LEU A 171 -20.83 1.68 -5.27
N PHE A 172 -19.72 1.27 -5.89
CA PHE A 172 -19.46 -0.09 -6.34
C PHE A 172 -18.38 -0.73 -5.47
N LEU A 173 -18.76 -1.70 -4.63
CA LEU A 173 -17.98 -2.17 -3.50
C LEU A 173 -17.65 -3.65 -3.61
N HIS A 174 -16.45 -4.04 -3.18
CA HIS A 174 -16.10 -5.44 -2.94
C HIS A 174 -16.93 -6.03 -1.79
N PRO A 175 -17.44 -7.29 -1.87
CA PRO A 175 -18.30 -7.90 -0.85
C PRO A 175 -17.51 -8.39 0.37
N SER A 176 -16.68 -7.53 0.94
CA SER A 176 -15.85 -7.82 2.12
C SER A 176 -15.67 -6.58 2.99
N ALA A 177 -15.00 -6.73 4.13
CA ALA A 177 -14.62 -5.60 4.98
C ALA A 177 -13.81 -4.54 4.21
N PHE A 178 -12.97 -4.94 3.26
CA PHE A 178 -12.22 -4.04 2.38
C PHE A 178 -13.13 -3.11 1.56
N GLY A 179 -14.12 -3.68 0.86
CA GLY A 179 -15.02 -2.88 0.01
C GLY A 179 -15.94 -1.98 0.84
N ARG A 180 -16.39 -2.46 2.01
CA ARG A 180 -17.30 -1.70 2.89
C ARG A 180 -16.60 -0.61 3.69
N ALA A 181 -15.26 -0.65 3.77
CA ALA A 181 -14.47 0.23 4.63
C ALA A 181 -14.82 1.73 4.52
N PRO A 182 -14.89 2.36 3.33
CA PRO A 182 -15.19 3.79 3.22
C PRO A 182 -16.68 4.12 3.19
N ARG A 183 -17.58 3.13 3.09
CA ARG A 183 -19.01 3.33 2.82
C ARG A 183 -19.68 4.29 3.81
N ASP A 184 -19.45 4.04 5.09
CA ASP A 184 -20.13 4.81 6.13
C ASP A 184 -19.49 6.18 6.31
N ASP A 185 -18.22 6.34 6.03
CA ASP A 185 -17.52 7.62 6.07
C ASP A 185 -17.93 8.53 4.90
N VAL A 186 -18.14 7.97 3.69
CA VAL A 186 -18.77 8.74 2.58
C VAL A 186 -20.18 9.20 2.97
N LYS A 187 -20.99 8.36 3.62
CA LYS A 187 -22.32 8.76 4.12
C LYS A 187 -22.24 9.85 5.18
N LYS A 188 -21.31 9.77 6.13
CA LYS A 188 -21.05 10.81 7.13
C LYS A 188 -20.63 12.12 6.46
N ALA A 189 -19.76 12.07 5.45
CA ALA A 189 -19.35 13.26 4.70
C ALA A 189 -20.55 13.92 4.00
N VAL A 190 -21.46 13.14 3.41
CA VAL A 190 -22.71 13.65 2.82
C VAL A 190 -23.60 14.30 3.89
N ALA A 191 -23.75 13.67 5.06
CA ALA A 191 -24.49 14.22 6.19
C ALA A 191 -23.85 15.51 6.73
N ALA A 192 -22.51 15.61 6.66
CA ALA A 192 -21.74 16.81 7.02
C ALA A 192 -21.76 17.92 5.93
N GLY A 193 -22.53 17.73 4.85
CA GLY A 193 -22.72 18.75 3.82
C GLY A 193 -21.91 18.55 2.54
N LEU A 194 -21.26 17.40 2.33
CA LEU A 194 -20.64 17.07 1.05
C LEU A 194 -21.72 17.04 -0.04
N GLY A 195 -21.55 17.84 -1.08
CA GLY A 195 -22.56 18.18 -2.07
C GLY A 195 -22.86 17.09 -3.11
N ILE A 196 -23.01 15.82 -2.71
CA ILE A 196 -23.43 14.70 -3.57
C ILE A 196 -24.70 14.04 -3.05
N GLU A 197 -25.33 13.22 -3.89
CA GLU A 197 -26.45 12.33 -3.52
C GLU A 197 -26.06 10.87 -3.80
N ILE A 198 -26.02 10.03 -2.76
CA ILE A 198 -25.80 8.57 -2.94
C ILE A 198 -27.14 7.92 -3.28
N VAL A 199 -27.31 7.50 -4.54
CA VAL A 199 -28.58 6.91 -5.03
C VAL A 199 -28.55 5.39 -5.10
N GLU A 200 -27.37 4.78 -5.08
CA GLU A 200 -27.20 3.33 -5.11
C GLU A 200 -25.92 2.91 -4.39
N ILE A 201 -25.96 1.74 -3.73
CA ILE A 201 -24.79 1.06 -3.20
C ILE A 201 -24.87 -0.41 -3.63
N VAL A 202 -23.86 -0.86 -4.38
CA VAL A 202 -23.80 -2.24 -4.88
C VAL A 202 -22.56 -2.92 -4.34
N GLU A 203 -22.74 -4.08 -3.70
CA GLU A 203 -21.66 -5.02 -3.43
C GLU A 203 -21.66 -6.04 -4.56
N HIS A 204 -20.55 -6.13 -5.32
CA HIS A 204 -20.46 -7.10 -6.40
C HIS A 204 -20.21 -8.51 -5.83
N GLY A 205 -21.06 -9.47 -6.20
CA GLY A 205 -20.84 -10.88 -5.94
C GLY A 205 -20.34 -11.60 -7.21
N LYS A 206 -20.03 -12.88 -7.08
CA LYS A 206 -19.64 -13.71 -8.25
C LYS A 206 -20.73 -13.77 -9.33
N ASP A 207 -21.99 -13.68 -8.92
CA ASP A 207 -23.16 -13.81 -9.79
C ASP A 207 -23.79 -12.45 -10.12
N LEU A 208 -23.06 -11.34 -9.96
CA LEU A 208 -23.58 -10.02 -10.28
C LEU A 208 -23.82 -9.89 -11.80
N ASP A 209 -25.08 -9.71 -12.19
CA ASP A 209 -25.43 -9.30 -13.55
C ASP A 209 -25.10 -7.82 -13.75
N ASN A 210 -23.94 -7.56 -14.37
CA ASN A 210 -23.48 -6.20 -14.64
C ASN A 210 -24.43 -5.44 -15.57
N THR A 211 -25.11 -6.11 -16.52
CA THR A 211 -26.06 -5.47 -17.43
C THR A 211 -27.27 -4.96 -16.66
N ALA A 212 -27.88 -5.79 -15.84
CA ALA A 212 -29.02 -5.41 -15.00
C ALA A 212 -28.63 -4.30 -14.00
N MET A 213 -27.44 -4.36 -13.41
CA MET A 213 -26.91 -3.34 -12.53
C MET A 213 -26.77 -1.98 -13.26
N LEU A 214 -26.17 -1.97 -14.44
CA LEU A 214 -25.93 -0.75 -15.22
C LEU A 214 -27.25 -0.13 -15.72
N GLN A 215 -28.22 -0.95 -16.13
CA GLN A 215 -29.58 -0.50 -16.48
C GLN A 215 -30.28 0.13 -15.27
N ARG A 216 -30.10 -0.44 -14.09
CA ARG A 216 -30.59 0.12 -12.83
C ARG A 216 -29.91 1.47 -12.49
N PHE A 217 -28.60 1.59 -12.75
CA PHE A 217 -27.90 2.86 -12.62
C PHE A 217 -28.51 3.94 -13.54
N GLN A 218 -28.76 3.57 -14.79
CA GLN A 218 -29.39 4.47 -15.77
C GLN A 218 -30.80 4.90 -15.31
N SER A 219 -31.64 3.98 -14.86
CA SER A 219 -33.00 4.27 -14.41
C SER A 219 -33.04 5.19 -13.17
N LYS A 220 -32.01 5.11 -12.29
CA LYS A 220 -31.86 5.98 -11.12
C LYS A 220 -31.15 7.30 -11.45
N GLY A 221 -30.71 7.48 -12.68
CA GLY A 221 -30.00 8.67 -13.13
C GLY A 221 -28.60 8.80 -12.52
N VAL A 222 -27.92 7.69 -12.25
CA VAL A 222 -26.52 7.70 -11.78
C VAL A 222 -25.64 8.41 -12.81
N GLN A 223 -24.85 9.37 -12.35
CA GLN A 223 -23.92 10.17 -13.14
C GLN A 223 -22.48 9.82 -12.86
N TYR A 224 -22.21 9.31 -11.66
CA TYR A 224 -20.87 8.95 -11.20
C TYR A 224 -20.90 7.63 -10.46
N VAL A 225 -19.88 6.79 -10.68
CA VAL A 225 -19.66 5.55 -9.92
C VAL A 225 -18.32 5.66 -9.21
N ILE A 226 -18.31 5.52 -7.90
CA ILE A 226 -17.08 5.44 -7.10
C ILE A 226 -16.86 3.99 -6.68
N SER A 227 -15.72 3.42 -7.08
CA SER A 227 -15.39 2.01 -6.86
C SER A 227 -14.39 1.83 -5.73
N GLN A 228 -14.73 0.97 -4.76
CA GLN A 228 -13.83 0.44 -3.73
C GLN A 228 -13.77 -1.09 -3.87
N THR A 229 -12.96 -1.56 -4.78
CA THR A 229 -12.79 -2.99 -5.13
C THR A 229 -11.42 -3.20 -5.78
N VAL A 230 -11.17 -4.39 -6.31
CA VAL A 230 -9.98 -4.72 -7.12
C VAL A 230 -10.27 -4.53 -8.61
N GLN A 231 -9.23 -4.57 -9.46
CA GLN A 231 -9.32 -4.24 -10.87
C GLN A 231 -10.26 -5.14 -11.70
N PRO A 232 -10.28 -6.49 -11.55
CA PRO A 232 -11.07 -7.34 -12.44
C PRO A 232 -12.58 -7.06 -12.44
N PRO A 233 -13.27 -6.86 -11.29
CA PRO A 233 -14.67 -6.43 -11.28
C PRO A 233 -14.90 -5.07 -11.94
N VAL A 234 -13.98 -4.11 -11.76
CA VAL A 234 -14.04 -2.81 -12.42
C VAL A 234 -13.94 -2.98 -13.94
N ALA A 235 -12.97 -3.75 -14.42
CA ALA A 235 -12.82 -4.03 -15.85
C ALA A 235 -14.08 -4.65 -16.47
N THR A 236 -14.72 -5.60 -15.76
CA THR A 236 -15.95 -6.23 -16.22
C THR A 236 -17.11 -5.23 -16.28
N MET A 237 -17.24 -4.37 -15.24
CA MET A 237 -18.24 -3.30 -15.21
C MET A 237 -18.02 -2.31 -16.36
N LEU A 238 -16.79 -1.87 -16.60
CA LEU A 238 -16.44 -0.91 -17.66
C LEU A 238 -16.74 -1.49 -19.05
N LYS A 239 -16.37 -2.75 -19.32
CA LYS A 239 -16.70 -3.42 -20.58
C LYS A 239 -18.22 -3.50 -20.81
N GLY A 240 -18.99 -3.82 -19.79
CA GLY A 240 -20.45 -3.79 -19.84
C GLY A 240 -21.00 -2.39 -20.13
N ALA A 241 -20.48 -1.38 -19.44
CA ALA A 241 -20.88 0.02 -19.64
C ALA A 241 -20.51 0.53 -21.04
N GLN A 242 -19.34 0.13 -21.57
CA GLN A 242 -18.94 0.45 -22.95
C GLN A 242 -19.91 -0.18 -23.97
N SER A 243 -20.25 -1.45 -23.80
CA SER A 243 -21.18 -2.16 -24.69
C SER A 243 -22.57 -1.52 -24.72
N LEU A 244 -22.99 -0.94 -23.61
CA LEU A 244 -24.26 -0.21 -23.48
C LEU A 244 -24.16 1.27 -23.87
N GLY A 245 -22.98 1.75 -24.28
CA GLY A 245 -22.75 3.15 -24.62
C GLY A 245 -22.93 4.11 -23.43
N MET A 246 -22.68 3.65 -22.19
CA MET A 246 -22.91 4.43 -20.97
C MET A 246 -21.68 5.22 -20.49
N ILE A 247 -20.47 4.92 -20.97
CA ILE A 247 -19.25 5.59 -20.50
C ILE A 247 -19.22 7.04 -21.01
N ALA A 248 -18.95 7.97 -20.11
CA ALA A 248 -18.69 9.38 -20.43
C ALA A 248 -17.40 9.54 -21.24
N THR A 249 -17.43 10.29 -22.33
CA THR A 249 -16.25 10.63 -23.14
C THR A 249 -15.54 11.88 -22.60
N THR A 250 -16.24 12.67 -21.82
CA THR A 250 -15.70 13.80 -21.04
C THR A 250 -16.24 13.75 -19.62
N TYR A 251 -15.50 14.32 -18.67
CA TYR A 251 -15.92 14.34 -17.26
C TYR A 251 -17.31 14.97 -17.08
N GLY A 252 -18.23 14.22 -16.44
CA GLY A 252 -19.59 14.71 -16.16
C GLY A 252 -20.46 14.90 -17.40
N GLU A 253 -20.21 14.18 -18.48
CA GLU A 253 -21.03 14.23 -19.72
C GLU A 253 -22.50 13.89 -19.42
N PRO A 254 -23.46 14.75 -19.79
CA PRO A 254 -24.87 14.51 -19.55
C PRO A 254 -25.39 13.21 -20.18
N GLY A 255 -26.15 12.42 -19.43
CA GLY A 255 -26.73 11.15 -19.89
C GLY A 255 -25.72 9.98 -19.93
N LYS A 256 -24.49 10.20 -19.53
CA LYS A 256 -23.42 9.18 -19.41
C LYS A 256 -22.98 9.05 -17.95
N ILE A 257 -22.16 8.02 -17.69
CA ILE A 257 -21.61 7.73 -16.36
C ILE A 257 -20.10 7.95 -16.39
N THR A 258 -19.60 8.78 -15.48
CA THR A 258 -18.17 8.89 -15.19
C THR A 258 -17.82 7.89 -14.09
N PHE A 259 -16.84 7.03 -14.37
CA PHE A 259 -16.39 5.99 -13.44
C PHE A 259 -15.11 6.44 -12.75
N LEU A 260 -15.06 6.26 -11.42
CA LEU A 260 -13.93 6.62 -10.57
C LEU A 260 -13.56 5.45 -9.65
N GLY A 261 -12.32 5.33 -9.26
CA GLY A 261 -11.86 4.30 -8.35
C GLY A 261 -10.86 4.76 -7.30
N ALA A 262 -10.98 4.19 -6.11
CA ALA A 262 -9.97 4.27 -5.08
C ALA A 262 -8.77 3.36 -5.42
N HIS A 263 -7.74 3.40 -4.62
CA HIS A 263 -6.42 2.83 -4.85
C HIS A 263 -6.39 1.47 -5.58
N TYR A 264 -7.03 0.42 -5.04
CA TYR A 264 -7.01 -0.93 -5.66
C TYR A 264 -7.97 -1.09 -6.84
N ALA A 265 -8.82 -0.10 -7.11
CA ALA A 265 -9.79 -0.14 -8.21
C ALA A 265 -9.24 0.41 -9.54
N GLY A 266 -7.95 0.78 -9.59
CA GLY A 266 -7.33 1.36 -10.77
C GLY A 266 -5.86 0.99 -10.91
N GLY A 267 -5.13 1.75 -11.71
CA GLY A 267 -3.72 1.50 -12.02
C GLY A 267 -3.48 0.87 -13.39
N PRO A 268 -2.22 0.70 -13.81
CA PRO A 268 -1.86 0.13 -15.11
C PRO A 268 -2.50 -1.24 -15.38
N ASP A 269 -2.63 -2.07 -14.35
CA ASP A 269 -3.28 -3.39 -14.42
C ASP A 269 -4.72 -3.30 -14.95
N LEU A 270 -5.48 -2.27 -14.54
CA LEU A 270 -6.86 -2.06 -15.02
C LEU A 270 -6.91 -1.81 -16.52
N ILE A 271 -5.95 -1.04 -17.07
CA ILE A 271 -5.88 -0.76 -18.51
C ILE A 271 -5.65 -2.06 -19.27
N GLY A 272 -4.74 -2.91 -18.81
CA GLY A 272 -4.51 -4.23 -19.39
C GLY A 272 -5.76 -5.11 -19.40
N LEU A 273 -6.56 -5.07 -18.33
CA LEU A 273 -7.78 -5.87 -18.17
C LEU A 273 -8.97 -5.31 -18.97
N ALA A 274 -9.17 -3.99 -18.97
CA ALA A 274 -10.36 -3.35 -19.54
C ALA A 274 -10.16 -2.91 -20.99
N GLY A 275 -8.91 -2.72 -21.45
CA GLY A 275 -8.59 -2.20 -22.78
C GLY A 275 -9.21 -0.81 -23.00
N SER A 276 -9.82 -0.58 -24.16
CA SER A 276 -10.46 0.70 -24.50
C SER A 276 -11.61 1.09 -23.56
N ALA A 277 -12.18 0.16 -22.82
CA ALA A 277 -13.23 0.47 -21.86
C ALA A 277 -12.73 1.24 -20.63
N ALA A 278 -11.41 1.26 -20.40
CA ALA A 278 -10.79 2.08 -19.36
C ALA A 278 -10.66 3.55 -19.75
N GLU A 279 -10.87 3.93 -21.03
CA GLU A 279 -10.75 5.32 -21.46
C GLU A 279 -11.67 6.23 -20.64
N ASN A 280 -11.13 7.36 -20.15
CA ASN A 280 -11.79 8.29 -19.24
C ASN A 280 -12.19 7.70 -17.86
N TYR A 281 -11.58 6.61 -17.42
CA TYR A 281 -11.67 6.16 -16.04
C TYR A 281 -10.79 7.03 -15.14
N TYR A 282 -11.36 7.54 -14.06
CA TYR A 282 -10.66 8.36 -13.06
C TYR A 282 -10.22 7.51 -11.89
N TRP A 283 -9.05 7.79 -11.35
CA TRP A 283 -8.47 6.98 -10.29
C TRP A 283 -7.64 7.82 -9.33
N THR A 284 -7.63 7.45 -8.05
CA THR A 284 -6.81 8.13 -7.04
C THR A 284 -5.92 7.17 -6.27
N THR A 285 -4.72 7.66 -5.95
CA THR A 285 -3.76 6.98 -5.08
C THR A 285 -2.83 8.01 -4.43
N SER A 286 -2.07 7.57 -3.42
CA SER A 286 -0.99 8.37 -2.82
C SER A 286 0.39 8.11 -3.45
N TYR A 287 0.45 7.39 -4.59
CA TYR A 287 1.70 7.12 -5.31
C TYR A 287 1.76 7.91 -6.61
N LYS A 288 2.99 8.24 -7.02
CA LYS A 288 3.28 8.58 -8.42
C LYS A 288 3.35 7.30 -9.23
N LEU A 289 2.74 7.32 -10.41
CA LEU A 289 2.74 6.15 -11.26
C LEU A 289 4.11 5.84 -11.84
N MET A 290 4.43 4.55 -11.92
CA MET A 290 5.64 4.04 -12.56
C MET A 290 5.49 3.89 -14.09
N THR A 291 4.50 4.55 -14.69
CA THR A 291 4.30 4.61 -16.16
C THR A 291 4.94 5.84 -16.79
N ALA A 292 5.26 6.86 -15.98
CA ALA A 292 5.96 8.04 -16.46
C ALA A 292 7.48 7.82 -16.37
N PRO A 293 8.26 8.24 -17.40
CA PRO A 293 9.72 8.18 -17.32
C PRO A 293 10.24 8.93 -16.09
N GLY A 294 11.19 8.32 -15.39
CA GLY A 294 11.80 8.94 -14.23
C GLY A 294 12.56 7.97 -13.34
N PRO A 295 13.35 8.49 -12.38
CA PRO A 295 14.24 7.66 -11.54
C PRO A 295 13.50 6.54 -10.78
N GLY A 296 12.27 6.78 -10.32
CA GLY A 296 11.48 5.77 -9.62
C GLY A 296 11.06 4.63 -10.54
N THR A 297 10.60 4.94 -11.76
CA THR A 297 10.25 3.95 -12.77
C THR A 297 11.47 3.13 -13.18
N ASP A 298 12.59 3.79 -13.47
CA ASP A 298 13.84 3.14 -13.86
C ASP A 298 14.33 2.20 -12.76
N ALA A 299 14.26 2.62 -11.50
CA ALA A 299 14.66 1.82 -10.36
C ALA A 299 13.76 0.58 -10.17
N GLN A 300 12.43 0.74 -10.30
CA GLN A 300 11.49 -0.38 -10.18
C GLN A 300 11.69 -1.39 -11.32
N MET A 301 11.85 -0.92 -12.55
CA MET A 301 12.12 -1.78 -13.70
C MET A 301 13.45 -2.52 -13.55
N ALA A 302 14.50 -1.85 -13.06
CA ALA A 302 15.79 -2.47 -12.77
C ALA A 302 15.68 -3.54 -11.67
N LEU A 303 14.94 -3.26 -10.59
CA LEU A 303 14.68 -4.21 -9.50
C LEU A 303 13.95 -5.46 -10.02
N ALA A 304 12.86 -5.27 -10.74
CA ALA A 304 12.05 -6.33 -11.32
C ALA A 304 12.87 -7.20 -12.28
N LYS A 305 13.66 -6.58 -13.16
CA LYS A 305 14.56 -7.28 -14.07
C LYS A 305 15.63 -8.07 -13.32
N ARG A 306 16.23 -7.51 -12.27
CA ARG A 306 17.25 -8.17 -11.44
C ARG A 306 16.76 -9.51 -10.87
N TYR A 307 15.48 -9.55 -10.46
CA TYR A 307 14.88 -10.74 -9.85
C TYR A 307 13.98 -11.53 -10.82
N GLY A 308 14.12 -11.30 -12.13
CA GLY A 308 13.50 -12.12 -13.18
C GLY A 308 11.99 -11.95 -13.28
N ARG A 309 11.47 -10.77 -12.97
CA ARG A 309 10.04 -10.45 -13.13
C ARG A 309 9.76 -10.04 -14.58
N ASP A 310 8.58 -10.44 -15.08
CA ASP A 310 8.07 -9.99 -16.37
C ASP A 310 7.65 -8.51 -16.31
N GLU A 311 7.48 -7.91 -17.50
CA GLU A 311 7.12 -6.50 -17.62
C GLU A 311 5.77 -6.17 -16.96
N GLY A 312 4.77 -7.06 -17.08
CA GLY A 312 3.46 -6.89 -16.46
C GLY A 312 3.58 -6.78 -14.95
N THR A 313 4.35 -7.68 -14.33
CA THR A 313 4.65 -7.60 -12.88
C THR A 313 5.41 -6.30 -12.55
N ALA A 314 6.42 -5.94 -13.34
CA ALA A 314 7.23 -4.75 -13.09
C ALA A 314 6.43 -3.45 -13.14
N MET A 315 5.41 -3.38 -13.99
CA MET A 315 4.53 -2.22 -14.15
C MET A 315 3.33 -2.24 -13.20
N SER A 316 3.09 -3.36 -12.52
CA SER A 316 1.95 -3.49 -11.61
C SER A 316 2.07 -2.56 -10.42
N GLN A 317 0.98 -1.80 -10.16
CA GLN A 317 0.87 -1.03 -8.94
C GLN A 317 0.93 -1.91 -7.68
N ASN A 318 0.45 -3.14 -7.76
CA ASN A 318 0.43 -4.04 -6.61
C ASN A 318 1.85 -4.53 -6.27
N TYR A 319 2.72 -4.70 -7.27
CA TYR A 319 4.15 -4.93 -7.06
C TYR A 319 4.80 -3.73 -6.35
N THR A 320 4.48 -2.52 -6.81
CA THR A 320 4.89 -1.26 -6.19
C THR A 320 4.47 -1.19 -4.71
N ASN A 321 3.23 -1.58 -4.38
CA ASN A 321 2.72 -1.60 -3.00
C ASN A 321 3.53 -2.53 -2.11
N GLY A 322 3.88 -3.73 -2.60
CA GLY A 322 4.70 -4.69 -1.87
C GLY A 322 6.08 -4.13 -1.54
N ILE A 323 6.72 -3.49 -2.52
CA ILE A 323 8.00 -2.80 -2.30
C ILE A 323 7.87 -1.71 -1.23
N MET A 324 6.83 -0.88 -1.34
CA MET A 324 6.64 0.28 -0.46
C MET A 324 6.51 -0.13 1.02
N VAL A 325 5.69 -1.11 1.35
CA VAL A 325 5.51 -1.52 2.76
C VAL A 325 6.79 -2.12 3.33
N ALA A 326 7.51 -2.92 2.53
CA ALA A 326 8.80 -3.45 2.92
C ALA A 326 9.85 -2.32 3.09
N GLN A 327 9.81 -1.31 2.23
CA GLN A 327 10.70 -0.16 2.29
C GLN A 327 10.49 0.67 3.57
N VAL A 328 9.24 0.90 4.00
CA VAL A 328 8.96 1.61 5.26
C VAL A 328 9.46 0.81 6.47
N ALA A 329 9.26 -0.51 6.48
CA ALA A 329 9.78 -1.37 7.53
C ALA A 329 11.31 -1.34 7.61
N VAL A 330 11.98 -1.44 6.47
CA VAL A 330 13.45 -1.40 6.38
C VAL A 330 14.00 -0.01 6.75
N GLU A 331 13.30 1.07 6.39
CA GLU A 331 13.71 2.42 6.81
C GLU A 331 13.69 2.56 8.33
N ALA A 332 12.69 2.00 9.03
CA ALA A 332 12.69 1.97 10.49
C ALA A 332 13.92 1.20 11.03
N MET A 333 14.29 0.08 10.39
CA MET A 333 15.50 -0.68 10.76
C MET A 333 16.78 0.13 10.54
N ARG A 334 16.91 0.82 9.40
CA ARG A 334 18.06 1.68 9.08
C ARG A 334 18.19 2.83 10.07
N ARG A 335 17.07 3.46 10.46
CA ARG A 335 17.04 4.54 11.46
C ARG A 335 17.46 4.04 12.83
N ALA A 336 16.96 2.89 13.27
CA ALA A 336 17.39 2.29 14.54
C ALA A 336 18.90 2.10 14.57
N LYS A 337 19.50 1.54 13.51
CA LYS A 337 20.97 1.41 13.41
C LYS A 337 21.70 2.75 13.38
N ALA A 338 21.21 3.71 12.61
CA ALA A 338 21.81 5.03 12.53
C ALA A 338 21.80 5.76 13.88
N HIS A 339 20.81 5.50 14.73
CA HIS A 339 20.72 6.02 16.08
C HIS A 339 21.43 5.15 17.14
N GLY A 340 22.20 4.13 16.72
CA GLY A 340 22.93 3.23 17.60
C GLY A 340 22.05 2.29 18.44
N LYS A 341 20.80 2.10 18.03
CA LYS A 341 19.85 1.19 18.69
C LYS A 341 19.94 -0.21 18.10
N LYS A 342 19.71 -1.23 18.93
CA LYS A 342 19.43 -2.57 18.43
C LYS A 342 18.09 -2.60 17.71
N ILE A 343 17.98 -3.37 16.62
CA ILE A 343 16.73 -3.61 15.93
C ILE A 343 15.89 -4.57 16.78
N THR A 344 14.83 -4.05 17.37
CA THR A 344 13.84 -4.76 18.19
C THR A 344 12.45 -4.24 17.86
N ARG A 345 11.37 -4.95 18.22
CA ARG A 345 10.00 -4.46 18.07
C ARG A 345 9.83 -3.05 18.66
N ALA A 346 10.38 -2.82 19.86
CA ALA A 346 10.28 -1.52 20.55
C ALA A 346 11.01 -0.40 19.80
N SER A 347 12.28 -0.63 19.38
CA SER A 347 13.02 0.40 18.66
C SER A 347 12.40 0.69 17.28
N LEU A 348 11.88 -0.32 16.58
CA LEU A 348 11.20 -0.13 15.31
C LEU A 348 9.90 0.68 15.47
N TYR A 349 9.13 0.42 16.50
CA TYR A 349 7.94 1.21 16.83
C TYR A 349 8.30 2.69 17.05
N GLU A 350 9.35 2.97 17.83
CA GLU A 350 9.84 4.32 18.07
C GLU A 350 10.30 5.00 16.76
N GLU A 351 11.06 4.28 15.93
CA GLU A 351 11.58 4.85 14.67
C GLU A 351 10.48 5.13 13.64
N ILE A 352 9.41 4.32 13.62
CA ILE A 352 8.23 4.62 12.79
C ILE A 352 7.56 5.89 13.31
N LEU A 353 7.29 6.01 14.60
CA LEU A 353 6.66 7.21 15.17
C LEU A 353 7.49 8.48 14.99
N ASN A 354 8.81 8.35 14.84
CA ASN A 354 9.73 9.45 14.56
C ASN A 354 10.02 9.63 13.07
N MET A 355 9.34 8.88 12.20
CA MET A 355 9.47 9.02 10.76
C MET A 355 8.72 10.27 10.31
N ASN A 356 9.47 11.36 10.12
CA ASN A 356 8.92 12.65 9.71
C ASN A 356 9.54 13.06 8.37
N GLY A 357 8.68 13.26 7.37
CA GLY A 357 9.10 13.72 6.06
C GLY A 357 9.92 12.71 5.27
N TYR A 358 9.77 11.40 5.52
CA TYR A 358 10.47 10.39 4.77
C TYR A 358 9.95 10.33 3.33
N ASN A 359 10.83 10.60 2.40
CA ASN A 359 10.54 10.43 0.97
C ASN A 359 10.95 9.03 0.55
N ALA A 360 9.98 8.17 0.41
CA ALA A 360 10.16 6.84 -0.15
C ALA A 360 10.41 6.96 -1.66
N TYR A 361 11.66 7.18 -2.04
CA TYR A 361 12.02 7.47 -3.43
C TYR A 361 12.59 6.26 -4.19
N TYR A 362 12.88 5.15 -3.52
CA TYR A 362 13.40 3.98 -4.21
C TYR A 362 12.57 2.73 -3.89
N PRO A 363 12.03 2.10 -4.92
CA PRO A 363 11.90 2.53 -6.31
C PRO A 363 10.76 3.54 -6.51
N LEU A 364 10.12 3.99 -5.44
CA LEU A 364 8.83 4.63 -5.42
C LEU A 364 8.88 6.06 -4.93
N THR A 365 8.12 6.89 -5.60
CA THR A 365 7.82 8.23 -5.13
C THR A 365 6.37 8.27 -4.63
N THR A 366 6.16 8.58 -3.36
CA THR A 366 4.85 8.95 -2.84
C THR A 366 4.50 10.38 -3.24
N VAL A 367 3.21 10.69 -3.28
CA VAL A 367 2.72 12.03 -3.64
C VAL A 367 3.07 13.06 -2.59
N GLY A 368 3.22 12.61 -1.35
CA GLY A 368 3.70 13.40 -0.21
C GLY A 368 4.70 12.60 0.62
N PRO A 369 5.39 13.23 1.56
CA PRO A 369 6.31 12.56 2.46
C PRO A 369 5.58 11.65 3.44
N VAL A 370 6.18 10.50 3.77
CA VAL A 370 5.64 9.61 4.81
C VAL A 370 5.97 10.21 6.17
N THR A 371 4.93 10.45 6.96
CA THR A 371 5.05 11.02 8.31
C THR A 371 4.13 10.26 9.25
N PHE A 372 4.65 9.79 10.38
CA PHE A 372 3.87 9.15 11.42
C PHE A 372 4.05 9.86 12.75
N SER A 373 3.03 9.78 13.59
CA SER A 373 3.07 10.23 14.98
C SER A 373 2.18 9.36 15.86
N LYS A 374 2.20 9.60 17.17
CA LYS A 374 1.30 8.89 18.10
C LYS A 374 -0.18 9.17 17.85
N THR A 375 -0.50 10.34 17.31
CA THR A 375 -1.87 10.81 17.05
C THR A 375 -2.27 10.65 15.60
N ASP A 376 -1.31 10.48 14.69
CA ASP A 376 -1.56 10.25 13.27
C ASP A 376 -0.65 9.14 12.75
N ARG A 377 -1.28 8.03 12.38
CA ARG A 377 -0.63 6.83 11.87
C ARG A 377 -1.02 6.52 10.42
N GLU A 378 -1.56 7.52 9.71
CA GLU A 378 -1.65 7.54 8.24
C GLU A 378 -0.39 8.23 7.69
N GLY A 379 0.46 7.50 6.98
CA GLY A 379 1.80 7.97 6.61
C GLY A 379 1.79 9.07 5.54
N VAL A 380 0.85 9.04 4.61
CA VAL A 380 0.69 10.06 3.55
C VAL A 380 -0.77 10.49 3.49
N ASP A 381 -1.04 11.78 3.72
CA ASP A 381 -2.39 12.35 3.70
C ASP A 381 -2.83 12.82 2.32
N THR A 382 -1.90 12.82 1.37
CA THR A 382 -2.09 13.44 0.06
C THR A 382 -2.49 12.41 -0.98
N LEU A 383 -3.44 12.79 -1.84
CA LEU A 383 -3.93 12.02 -2.97
C LEU A 383 -3.52 12.69 -4.28
N GLN A 384 -3.21 11.90 -5.29
CA GLN A 384 -3.12 12.33 -6.68
C GLN A 384 -4.27 11.72 -7.46
N LEU A 385 -4.89 12.52 -8.30
CA LEU A 385 -5.91 12.06 -9.24
C LEU A 385 -5.29 11.78 -10.61
N TYR A 386 -5.74 10.72 -11.23
CA TYR A 386 -5.33 10.28 -12.56
C TYR A 386 -6.55 10.05 -13.45
N VAL A 387 -6.35 10.13 -14.78
CA VAL A 387 -7.33 9.70 -15.77
C VAL A 387 -6.67 8.78 -16.80
N ALA A 388 -7.34 7.71 -17.16
CA ALA A 388 -6.90 6.84 -18.24
C ALA A 388 -7.18 7.52 -19.59
N LYS A 389 -6.13 7.77 -20.38
CA LYS A 389 -6.20 8.35 -21.73
C LYS A 389 -5.15 7.74 -22.62
N GLY A 390 -5.60 7.27 -23.79
CA GLY A 390 -4.69 6.71 -24.80
C GLY A 390 -3.94 5.47 -24.28
N GLY A 391 -4.57 4.67 -23.42
CA GLY A 391 -3.98 3.45 -22.88
C GLY A 391 -2.98 3.64 -21.72
N ILE A 392 -2.89 4.85 -21.15
CA ILE A 392 -2.07 5.13 -19.95
C ILE A 392 -2.84 5.99 -18.95
N PHE A 393 -2.46 5.95 -17.69
CA PHE A 393 -2.93 6.92 -16.70
C PHE A 393 -2.10 8.19 -16.74
N GLN A 394 -2.76 9.34 -16.77
CA GLN A 394 -2.16 10.69 -16.76
C GLN A 394 -2.60 11.43 -15.50
N GLU A 395 -1.70 12.19 -14.90
CA GLU A 395 -2.00 13.03 -13.73
C GLU A 395 -3.01 14.14 -14.05
N ILE A 396 -3.92 14.42 -13.13
CA ILE A 396 -4.86 15.53 -13.21
C ILE A 396 -4.69 16.43 -11.99
N GLY A 397 -4.43 17.71 -12.25
CA GLY A 397 -4.31 18.71 -11.21
C GLY A 397 -3.13 18.48 -10.27
N ALA A 398 -3.07 19.29 -9.22
CA ALA A 398 -2.10 19.12 -8.15
C ALA A 398 -2.58 18.07 -7.14
N PRO A 399 -1.66 17.43 -6.40
CA PRO A 399 -2.01 16.60 -5.25
C PRO A 399 -2.85 17.38 -4.23
N PHE A 400 -3.77 16.70 -3.55
CA PHE A 400 -4.70 17.31 -2.61
C PHE A 400 -4.94 16.43 -1.39
N SER A 401 -5.33 17.03 -0.28
CA SER A 401 -5.78 16.32 0.93
C SER A 401 -7.28 16.57 1.10
N PRO A 402 -8.11 15.51 1.27
CA PRO A 402 -9.57 15.66 1.41
C PRO A 402 -9.96 16.45 2.67
N GLU A 403 -10.81 17.45 2.50
CA GLU A 403 -11.21 18.31 3.61
C GLU A 403 -12.31 17.70 4.50
N PHE A 404 -13.27 16.99 3.89
CA PHE A 404 -14.38 16.37 4.63
C PHE A 404 -13.95 15.23 5.53
N VAL A 405 -12.81 14.59 5.26
CA VAL A 405 -12.22 13.58 6.15
C VAL A 405 -11.92 14.19 7.53
N LYS A 406 -11.45 15.42 7.59
CA LYS A 406 -11.21 16.15 8.85
C LYS A 406 -12.48 16.52 9.59
N LYS A 407 -13.60 16.64 8.87
CA LYS A 407 -14.92 16.98 9.46
C LYS A 407 -15.65 15.76 10.03
N ILE A 408 -15.27 14.55 9.62
CA ILE A 408 -15.94 13.30 10.01
C ILE A 408 -15.11 12.42 10.95
N LYS A 409 -13.82 12.73 11.14
CA LYS A 409 -12.96 12.20 12.21
C LYS A 409 -13.29 12.88 13.54
#